data_0074febaac3284c6210ae18612064937
#
_entry.id   0074febaac3284c6210ae18612064937
#
_cell.length_a   1.000
_cell.length_b   1.000
_cell.length_c   1.000
_cell.angle_alpha   90.00
_cell.angle_beta   90.00
_cell.angle_gamma   90.00
#
_symmetry.space_group_name_H-M   'P 1'
#
loop_
_entity.id
_entity.type
_entity.pdbx_description
1 polymer ?
#
loop_
_entity_poly.entity_id
_entity_poly.type
_entity_poly.pdbx_seq_one_letter_code
_entity_poly.pdbx_strand_id
1 'polypeptide(L)'
;MGFRCGIVGLPNVGMSTLFNALTETAAAQAANYPFCTIEPNVGNVAVPDPRLKQLADIAGSAKIIETQLGFVDIAGLVRGASKGEGLGNQFLGNIREVDAVVHVLRCFENGDVTHVEGKVDPIADAETVETELMLSDLESLEKRVPAAQKKAMQGDKEAKIAASVLGQALDLLREGKPARLTEPKDEDEARVFHQAQLLTSKPVLYVCNVDEGDAAHGNALSARVFEKAKAEGAEAVVVSAAIEAEIATMDPAERGEFLAELGLEETGLARVITAGYKLLKLQTFFTVGPKETRAWTVHVGAKAPQAAGEIHTDFEKGFIRAETIAFADYIALKGESGARDAGKLRSEGKDYVVQDGDVLLFRFNV
;
A
#
# COMPACT_ATOMS: atom_id res chain seq x y z
N MET A 1 -0.92 -2.89 13.66
CA MET A 1 -1.61 -3.51 12.50
C MET A 1 -0.85 -3.09 11.26
N GLY A 2 -0.50 -4.02 10.35
CA GLY A 2 0.22 -3.67 9.12
C GLY A 2 -0.66 -2.92 8.13
N PHE A 3 -0.03 -2.20 7.20
CA PHE A 3 -0.71 -1.50 6.10
C PHE A 3 -1.30 -2.48 5.11
N ARG A 4 -2.51 -2.20 4.60
CA ARG A 4 -3.26 -3.09 3.72
C ARG A 4 -3.65 -2.41 2.41
N CYS A 5 -3.42 -3.10 1.28
CA CYS A 5 -3.89 -2.72 -0.04
C CYS A 5 -5.04 -3.66 -0.46
N GLY A 6 -6.16 -3.11 -0.86
CA GLY A 6 -7.29 -3.89 -1.39
C GLY A 6 -7.18 -4.06 -2.90
N ILE A 7 -7.14 -5.30 -3.39
CA ILE A 7 -7.15 -5.59 -4.82
C ILE A 7 -8.60 -5.57 -5.30
N VAL A 8 -8.89 -4.72 -6.29
CA VAL A 8 -10.21 -4.56 -6.89
C VAL A 8 -10.12 -4.60 -8.41
N GLY A 9 -11.20 -4.94 -9.06
CA GLY A 9 -11.32 -4.92 -10.52
C GLY A 9 -12.65 -5.49 -10.99
N LEU A 10 -12.92 -5.44 -12.29
CA LEU A 10 -14.03 -6.15 -12.91
C LEU A 10 -13.72 -7.67 -12.94
N PRO A 11 -14.74 -8.53 -13.09
CA PRO A 11 -14.49 -9.95 -13.31
C PRO A 11 -13.63 -10.21 -14.55
N ASN A 12 -12.82 -11.28 -14.50
CA ASN A 12 -11.97 -11.75 -15.60
C ASN A 12 -10.83 -10.80 -16.04
N VAL A 13 -10.38 -9.91 -15.14
CA VAL A 13 -9.20 -9.05 -15.40
C VAL A 13 -7.87 -9.65 -14.91
N GLY A 14 -7.88 -10.88 -14.35
CA GLY A 14 -6.70 -11.55 -13.82
C GLY A 14 -6.43 -11.30 -12.33
N MET A 15 -7.39 -10.73 -11.61
CA MET A 15 -7.25 -10.36 -10.19
C MET A 15 -6.93 -11.56 -9.30
N SER A 16 -7.70 -12.66 -9.41
CA SER A 16 -7.47 -13.87 -8.60
C SER A 16 -6.13 -14.54 -8.93
N THR A 17 -5.71 -14.54 -10.19
CA THR A 17 -4.40 -15.06 -10.60
C THR A 17 -3.28 -14.25 -9.94
N LEU A 18 -3.37 -12.94 -9.97
CA LEU A 18 -2.41 -12.03 -9.34
C LEU A 18 -2.37 -12.23 -7.82
N PHE A 19 -3.54 -12.33 -7.18
CA PHE A 19 -3.63 -12.55 -5.72
C PHE A 19 -3.07 -13.91 -5.32
N ASN A 20 -3.34 -14.97 -6.09
CA ASN A 20 -2.78 -16.29 -5.82
C ASN A 20 -1.25 -16.28 -5.95
N ALA A 21 -0.70 -15.65 -6.98
CA ALA A 21 0.75 -15.50 -7.13
C ALA A 21 1.39 -14.74 -5.96
N LEU A 22 0.73 -13.67 -5.46
CA LEU A 22 1.12 -12.96 -4.24
C LEU A 22 1.10 -13.87 -3.01
N THR A 23 0.04 -14.64 -2.82
CA THR A 23 -0.13 -15.52 -1.64
C THR A 23 0.76 -16.75 -1.66
N GLU A 24 1.04 -17.33 -2.82
CA GLU A 24 1.99 -18.43 -2.97
C GLU A 24 3.42 -17.96 -2.65
N THR A 25 3.79 -16.77 -3.12
CA THR A 25 5.07 -16.15 -2.75
C THR A 25 5.13 -15.90 -1.24
N ALA A 26 4.06 -15.40 -0.64
CA ALA A 26 3.96 -15.17 0.80
C ALA A 26 4.01 -16.50 1.61
N ALA A 27 3.36 -17.55 1.15
CA ALA A 27 3.37 -18.86 1.81
C ALA A 27 4.77 -19.50 1.78
N ALA A 28 5.48 -19.41 0.67
CA ALA A 28 6.86 -19.86 0.54
C ALA A 28 7.82 -19.10 1.48
N GLN A 29 7.58 -17.81 1.69
CA GLN A 29 8.33 -16.99 2.65
C GLN A 29 7.91 -17.30 4.11
N ALA A 30 6.61 -17.47 4.38
CA ALA A 30 6.07 -17.75 5.72
C ALA A 30 6.54 -19.08 6.31
N ALA A 31 6.90 -20.07 5.47
CA ALA A 31 7.51 -21.31 5.94
C ALA A 31 8.80 -21.09 6.74
N ASN A 32 9.42 -19.92 6.60
CA ASN A 32 10.59 -19.50 7.36
C ASN A 32 10.27 -18.68 8.64
N TYR A 33 8.98 -18.35 8.89
CA TYR A 33 8.55 -17.50 10.01
C TYR A 33 7.46 -18.19 10.86
N PRO A 34 7.77 -18.67 12.08
CA PRO A 34 6.75 -19.14 13.03
C PRO A 34 5.95 -17.92 13.53
N PHE A 35 4.63 -17.94 13.41
CA PHE A 35 3.61 -16.95 13.87
C PHE A 35 2.92 -16.09 12.80
N CYS A 36 2.89 -16.48 11.53
CA CYS A 36 1.96 -15.86 10.57
C CYS A 36 0.55 -16.41 10.77
N THR A 37 -0.38 -15.58 11.20
CA THR A 37 -1.81 -15.86 11.14
C THR A 37 -2.26 -15.73 9.68
N ILE A 38 -2.81 -16.82 9.11
CA ILE A 38 -3.43 -16.80 7.78
C ILE A 38 -4.87 -16.32 7.98
N GLU A 39 -5.14 -15.05 7.63
CA GLU A 39 -6.51 -14.56 7.51
C GLU A 39 -7.04 -14.94 6.11
N PRO A 40 -8.29 -15.43 5.99
CA PRO A 40 -8.88 -15.68 4.67
C PRO A 40 -8.87 -14.42 3.82
N ASN A 41 -8.44 -14.53 2.56
CA ASN A 41 -8.34 -13.44 1.60
C ASN A 41 -7.34 -12.33 1.93
N VAL A 42 -6.37 -12.55 2.83
CA VAL A 42 -5.27 -11.63 3.12
C VAL A 42 -3.93 -12.30 2.84
N GLY A 43 -3.15 -11.73 1.94
CA GLY A 43 -1.77 -12.12 1.65
C GLY A 43 -0.80 -11.08 2.25
N ASN A 44 0.05 -11.48 3.20
CA ASN A 44 1.13 -10.62 3.69
C ASN A 44 2.40 -10.92 2.91
N VAL A 45 2.92 -9.96 2.19
CA VAL A 45 4.06 -10.12 1.28
C VAL A 45 5.24 -9.30 1.79
N ALA A 46 6.44 -9.87 1.75
CA ALA A 46 7.65 -9.15 2.11
C ALA A 46 7.90 -7.99 1.13
N VAL A 47 8.28 -6.84 1.67
CA VAL A 47 8.70 -5.69 0.87
C VAL A 47 10.19 -5.88 0.54
N PRO A 48 10.56 -6.03 -0.74
CA PRO A 48 11.94 -6.22 -1.14
C PRO A 48 12.80 -5.02 -0.75
N ASP A 49 13.85 -5.24 0.03
CA ASP A 49 14.81 -4.19 0.38
C ASP A 49 16.23 -4.76 0.42
N PRO A 50 17.06 -4.50 -0.61
CA PRO A 50 18.41 -5.03 -0.70
C PRO A 50 19.35 -4.52 0.40
N ARG A 51 18.99 -3.41 1.07
CA ARG A 51 19.76 -2.81 2.17
C ARG A 51 19.77 -3.72 3.40
N LEU A 52 18.67 -4.46 3.62
CA LEU A 52 18.51 -5.32 4.80
C LEU A 52 19.57 -6.42 4.87
N LYS A 53 19.87 -7.05 3.72
CA LYS A 53 20.92 -8.07 3.63
C LYS A 53 22.30 -7.49 3.89
N GLN A 54 22.61 -6.32 3.34
CA GLN A 54 23.91 -5.66 3.53
C GLN A 54 24.16 -5.31 5.01
N LEU A 55 23.14 -4.84 5.72
CA LEU A 55 23.20 -4.56 7.15
C LEU A 55 23.43 -5.85 7.97
N ALA A 56 22.69 -6.91 7.64
CA ALA A 56 22.80 -8.20 8.32
C ALA A 56 24.19 -8.84 8.13
N ASP A 57 24.74 -8.76 6.93
CA ASP A 57 26.06 -9.30 6.61
C ASP A 57 27.17 -8.60 7.45
N ILE A 58 27.09 -7.26 7.63
CA ILE A 58 28.04 -6.49 8.47
C ILE A 58 27.87 -6.84 9.95
N ALA A 59 26.64 -6.97 10.44
CA ALA A 59 26.35 -7.26 11.83
C ALA A 59 26.55 -8.73 12.22
N GLY A 60 26.69 -9.63 11.24
CA GLY A 60 26.72 -11.07 11.47
C GLY A 60 25.41 -11.59 12.05
N SER A 61 24.28 -11.06 11.61
CA SER A 61 22.97 -11.36 12.19
C SER A 61 22.51 -12.78 11.91
N ALA A 62 22.02 -13.46 12.94
CA ALA A 62 21.52 -14.83 12.81
C ALA A 62 20.20 -14.94 12.03
N LYS A 63 19.42 -13.84 11.99
CA LYS A 63 18.13 -13.77 11.27
C LYS A 63 18.00 -12.45 10.54
N ILE A 64 17.33 -12.50 9.38
CA ILE A 64 16.90 -11.34 8.60
C ILE A 64 15.36 -11.34 8.61
N ILE A 65 14.76 -10.21 8.98
CA ILE A 65 13.29 -10.07 9.05
C ILE A 65 12.88 -8.88 8.19
N GLU A 66 12.23 -9.18 7.09
CA GLU A 66 11.69 -8.18 6.17
C GLU A 66 10.41 -7.56 6.72
N THR A 67 10.11 -6.33 6.32
CA THR A 67 8.80 -5.75 6.58
C THR A 67 7.77 -6.32 5.61
N GLN A 68 6.49 -6.24 5.96
CA GLN A 68 5.41 -6.83 5.18
C GLN A 68 4.36 -5.80 4.81
N LEU A 69 3.79 -5.95 3.60
CA LEU A 69 2.61 -5.25 3.13
C LEU A 69 1.47 -6.27 2.94
N GLY A 70 0.30 -5.98 3.50
CA GLY A 70 -0.88 -6.81 3.35
C GLY A 70 -1.61 -6.52 2.05
N PHE A 71 -2.01 -7.57 1.32
CA PHE A 71 -2.93 -7.47 0.19
C PHE A 71 -4.21 -8.23 0.52
N VAL A 72 -5.35 -7.59 0.26
CA VAL A 72 -6.68 -8.16 0.52
C VAL A 72 -7.35 -8.41 -0.82
N ASP A 73 -7.74 -9.67 -1.11
CA ASP A 73 -8.57 -9.97 -2.27
C ASP A 73 -10.00 -9.51 -2.01
N ILE A 74 -10.41 -8.48 -2.71
CA ILE A 74 -11.76 -7.93 -2.63
C ILE A 74 -12.45 -8.34 -3.93
N ALA A 75 -13.41 -9.27 -3.83
CA ALA A 75 -14.13 -9.85 -4.98
C ALA A 75 -14.51 -8.83 -6.06
N GLY A 76 -14.58 -9.26 -7.32
CA GLY A 76 -14.82 -8.37 -8.47
C GLY A 76 -16.10 -7.55 -8.33
N LEU A 77 -16.01 -6.26 -8.62
CA LEU A 77 -17.13 -5.34 -8.64
C LEU A 77 -17.92 -5.51 -9.96
N VAL A 78 -19.23 -5.58 -9.86
CA VAL A 78 -20.13 -5.49 -11.02
C VAL A 78 -21.00 -4.23 -10.90
N ARG A 79 -21.48 -3.71 -12.02
CA ARG A 79 -22.39 -2.56 -12.05
C ARG A 79 -23.60 -2.79 -11.14
N GLY A 80 -23.98 -1.76 -10.38
CA GLY A 80 -25.11 -1.82 -9.45
C GLY A 80 -24.77 -2.35 -8.07
N ALA A 81 -23.50 -2.58 -7.76
CA ALA A 81 -23.07 -3.06 -6.43
C ALA A 81 -23.39 -2.06 -5.32
N SER A 82 -23.41 -0.76 -5.62
CA SER A 82 -23.82 0.29 -4.68
C SER A 82 -25.31 0.25 -4.30
N LYS A 83 -26.15 -0.34 -5.15
CA LYS A 83 -27.62 -0.48 -4.93
C LYS A 83 -28.05 -1.90 -4.54
N GLY A 84 -27.11 -2.86 -4.50
CA GLY A 84 -27.37 -4.27 -4.27
C GLY A 84 -27.48 -4.64 -2.79
N GLU A 85 -28.43 -5.52 -2.46
CA GLU A 85 -28.47 -6.20 -1.17
C GLU A 85 -27.42 -7.35 -1.15
N GLY A 86 -26.69 -7.53 -0.05
CA GLY A 86 -25.82 -8.68 0.15
C GLY A 86 -24.36 -8.48 -0.28
N LEU A 87 -23.91 -9.13 -1.35
CA LEU A 87 -22.50 -9.17 -1.77
C LEU A 87 -21.88 -7.80 -2.07
N GLY A 88 -22.65 -6.86 -2.63
CA GLY A 88 -22.18 -5.49 -2.89
C GLY A 88 -21.80 -4.73 -1.62
N ASN A 89 -22.61 -4.84 -0.57
CA ASN A 89 -22.33 -4.19 0.71
C ASN A 89 -21.09 -4.79 1.41
N GLN A 90 -20.89 -6.10 1.28
CA GLN A 90 -19.68 -6.76 1.82
C GLN A 90 -18.43 -6.30 1.07
N PHE A 91 -18.49 -6.21 -0.25
CA PHE A 91 -17.42 -5.67 -1.08
C PHE A 91 -17.02 -4.25 -0.65
N LEU A 92 -17.99 -3.33 -0.54
CA LEU A 92 -17.75 -1.96 -0.11
C LEU A 92 -17.23 -1.90 1.33
N GLY A 93 -17.66 -2.82 2.21
CA GLY A 93 -17.14 -2.97 3.57
C GLY A 93 -15.66 -3.30 3.57
N ASN A 94 -15.24 -4.27 2.76
CA ASN A 94 -13.83 -4.68 2.66
C ASN A 94 -12.94 -3.54 2.15
N ILE A 95 -13.41 -2.72 1.18
CA ILE A 95 -12.65 -1.54 0.72
C ILE A 95 -12.50 -0.51 1.85
N ARG A 96 -13.47 -0.36 2.76
CA ARG A 96 -13.33 0.57 3.89
C ARG A 96 -12.18 0.21 4.83
N GLU A 97 -11.88 -1.07 4.98
CA GLU A 97 -10.88 -1.60 5.90
C GLU A 97 -9.43 -1.54 5.39
N VAL A 98 -9.21 -1.25 4.12
CA VAL A 98 -7.87 -1.14 3.53
C VAL A 98 -7.39 0.31 3.45
N ASP A 99 -6.07 0.53 3.34
CA ASP A 99 -5.45 1.85 3.31
C ASP A 99 -5.30 2.41 1.90
N ALA A 100 -5.20 1.54 0.88
CA ALA A 100 -5.11 1.89 -0.53
C ALA A 100 -5.85 0.88 -1.41
N VAL A 101 -6.19 1.30 -2.61
CA VAL A 101 -6.84 0.47 -3.64
C VAL A 101 -5.84 0.12 -4.73
N VAL A 102 -5.65 -1.17 -4.98
CA VAL A 102 -4.90 -1.71 -6.14
C VAL A 102 -5.93 -2.12 -7.19
N HIS A 103 -6.09 -1.28 -8.20
CA HIS A 103 -7.10 -1.46 -9.23
C HIS A 103 -6.52 -2.19 -10.42
N VAL A 104 -6.86 -3.48 -10.57
CA VAL A 104 -6.41 -4.33 -11.67
C VAL A 104 -7.29 -4.09 -12.91
N LEU A 105 -6.63 -3.75 -14.02
CA LEU A 105 -7.26 -3.44 -15.30
C LEU A 105 -6.77 -4.43 -16.36
N ARG A 106 -7.70 -4.94 -17.16
CA ARG A 106 -7.38 -5.81 -18.26
C ARG A 106 -6.84 -4.99 -19.44
N CYS A 107 -5.57 -5.20 -19.76
CA CYS A 107 -4.88 -4.56 -20.88
C CYS A 107 -4.38 -5.59 -21.91
N PHE A 108 -5.15 -6.67 -22.13
CA PHE A 108 -4.86 -7.71 -23.11
C PHE A 108 -6.15 -8.17 -23.80
N GLU A 109 -6.03 -8.64 -25.04
CA GLU A 109 -7.11 -9.24 -25.81
C GLU A 109 -6.93 -10.76 -25.83
N ASN A 110 -7.93 -11.50 -25.35
CA ASN A 110 -7.94 -12.96 -25.38
C ASN A 110 -9.35 -13.44 -25.70
N GLY A 111 -9.52 -14.12 -26.84
CA GLY A 111 -10.83 -14.61 -27.32
C GLY A 111 -11.47 -15.67 -26.42
N ASP A 112 -10.68 -16.39 -25.64
CA ASP A 112 -11.15 -17.45 -24.73
C ASP A 112 -11.65 -16.88 -23.38
N VAL A 113 -11.32 -15.64 -23.07
CA VAL A 113 -11.72 -14.97 -21.83
C VAL A 113 -12.73 -13.88 -22.14
N THR A 114 -14.00 -14.14 -21.83
CA THR A 114 -15.09 -13.18 -22.05
C THR A 114 -14.90 -11.93 -21.20
N HIS A 115 -14.95 -10.74 -21.82
CA HIS A 115 -15.02 -9.47 -21.11
C HIS A 115 -16.47 -9.17 -20.70
N VAL A 116 -16.68 -8.70 -19.47
CA VAL A 116 -18.02 -8.46 -18.91
C VAL A 116 -18.80 -7.43 -19.72
N GLU A 117 -18.11 -6.41 -20.24
CA GLU A 117 -18.69 -5.33 -21.05
C GLU A 117 -18.61 -5.63 -22.58
N GLY A 118 -18.17 -6.83 -22.98
CA GLY A 118 -18.07 -7.26 -24.37
C GLY A 118 -16.91 -6.67 -25.17
N LYS A 119 -16.17 -5.70 -24.64
CA LYS A 119 -15.00 -5.06 -25.25
C LYS A 119 -13.97 -4.71 -24.18
N VAL A 120 -12.70 -4.93 -24.47
CA VAL A 120 -11.60 -4.52 -23.59
C VAL A 120 -11.38 -3.02 -23.71
N ASP A 121 -11.70 -2.27 -22.65
CA ASP A 121 -11.40 -0.84 -22.54
C ASP A 121 -11.05 -0.52 -21.08
N PRO A 122 -9.74 -0.52 -20.72
CA PRO A 122 -9.31 -0.35 -19.34
C PRO A 122 -9.71 1.00 -18.74
N ILE A 123 -9.93 2.03 -19.55
CA ILE A 123 -10.39 3.33 -19.06
C ILE A 123 -11.87 3.26 -18.67
N ALA A 124 -12.71 2.70 -19.52
CA ALA A 124 -14.13 2.52 -19.21
C ALA A 124 -14.34 1.58 -18.01
N ASP A 125 -13.50 0.55 -17.88
CA ASP A 125 -13.50 -0.37 -16.73
C ASP A 125 -13.14 0.37 -15.44
N ALA A 126 -12.09 1.20 -15.47
CA ALA A 126 -11.69 2.02 -14.33
C ALA A 126 -12.80 2.98 -13.90
N GLU A 127 -13.41 3.68 -14.84
CA GLU A 127 -14.51 4.61 -14.59
C GLU A 127 -15.75 3.91 -14.03
N THR A 128 -16.03 2.67 -14.48
CA THR A 128 -17.15 1.88 -13.97
C THR A 128 -16.96 1.57 -12.48
N VAL A 129 -15.80 1.09 -12.08
CA VAL A 129 -15.49 0.79 -10.67
C VAL A 129 -15.51 2.07 -9.84
N GLU A 130 -14.86 3.13 -10.29
CA GLU A 130 -14.78 4.40 -9.56
C GLU A 130 -16.18 5.03 -9.37
N THR A 131 -17.04 4.95 -10.38
CA THR A 131 -18.43 5.44 -10.30
C THR A 131 -19.22 4.73 -9.21
N GLU A 132 -19.12 3.41 -9.10
CA GLU A 132 -19.80 2.65 -8.04
C GLU A 132 -19.32 3.04 -6.64
N LEU A 133 -18.02 3.27 -6.48
CA LEU A 133 -17.44 3.74 -5.21
C LEU A 133 -17.92 5.16 -4.87
N MET A 134 -17.94 6.07 -5.86
CA MET A 134 -18.44 7.44 -5.69
C MET A 134 -19.91 7.47 -5.32
N LEU A 135 -20.75 6.64 -5.94
CA LEU A 135 -22.18 6.55 -5.61
C LEU A 135 -22.41 6.10 -4.16
N SER A 136 -21.63 5.15 -3.67
CA SER A 136 -21.69 4.72 -2.27
C SER A 136 -21.27 5.84 -1.30
N ASP A 137 -20.21 6.56 -1.61
CA ASP A 137 -19.75 7.69 -0.79
C ASP A 137 -20.78 8.84 -0.83
N LEU A 138 -21.35 9.13 -1.99
CA LEU A 138 -22.38 10.15 -2.18
C LEU A 138 -23.58 9.86 -1.27
N GLU A 139 -24.14 8.63 -1.32
CA GLU A 139 -25.25 8.23 -0.47
C GLU A 139 -24.94 8.37 1.02
N SER A 140 -23.72 7.99 1.43
CA SER A 140 -23.26 8.13 2.79
C SER A 140 -23.19 9.60 3.24
N LEU A 141 -22.60 10.47 2.41
CA LEU A 141 -22.40 11.88 2.75
C LEU A 141 -23.70 12.70 2.67
N GLU A 142 -24.63 12.36 1.79
CA GLU A 142 -25.96 13.00 1.74
C GLU A 142 -26.75 12.83 3.04
N LYS A 143 -26.48 11.78 3.81
CA LYS A 143 -27.06 11.56 5.15
C LYS A 143 -26.24 12.24 6.26
N ARG A 144 -24.91 12.18 6.17
CA ARG A 144 -23.98 12.62 7.23
C ARG A 144 -23.80 14.13 7.26
N VAL A 145 -23.66 14.79 6.11
CA VAL A 145 -23.39 16.24 6.03
C VAL A 145 -24.54 17.08 6.60
N PRO A 146 -25.84 16.87 6.25
CA PRO A 146 -26.92 17.61 6.88
C PRO A 146 -27.02 17.40 8.39
N ALA A 147 -26.74 16.17 8.86
CA ALA A 147 -26.71 15.89 10.30
C ALA A 147 -25.59 16.64 11.03
N ALA A 148 -24.40 16.71 10.44
CA ALA A 148 -23.28 17.48 10.95
C ALA A 148 -23.59 18.99 10.96
N GLN A 149 -24.17 19.54 9.87
CA GLN A 149 -24.58 20.93 9.79
C GLN A 149 -25.58 21.33 10.89
N LYS A 150 -26.58 20.47 11.16
CA LYS A 150 -27.57 20.71 12.22
C LYS A 150 -26.92 20.78 13.60
N LYS A 151 -25.98 19.88 13.92
CA LYS A 151 -25.23 19.90 15.18
C LYS A 151 -24.28 21.11 15.26
N ALA A 152 -23.66 21.48 14.14
CA ALA A 152 -22.80 22.66 14.06
C ALA A 152 -23.54 23.96 14.38
N MET A 153 -24.81 24.10 13.94
CA MET A 153 -25.69 25.24 14.30
C MET A 153 -26.02 25.29 15.80
N GLN A 154 -25.95 24.16 16.50
CA GLN A 154 -26.15 24.06 17.93
C GLN A 154 -24.86 24.36 18.73
N GLY A 155 -23.77 24.73 18.06
CA GLY A 155 -22.51 25.12 18.69
C GLY A 155 -21.48 23.97 18.84
N ASP A 156 -21.76 22.77 18.35
CA ASP A 156 -20.85 21.63 18.37
C ASP A 156 -19.62 21.92 17.47
N LYS A 157 -18.43 21.97 18.08
CA LYS A 157 -17.17 22.31 17.39
C LYS A 157 -16.73 21.20 16.44
N GLU A 158 -16.85 19.95 16.85
CA GLU A 158 -16.44 18.79 16.03
C GLU A 158 -17.38 18.64 14.83
N ALA A 159 -18.67 18.87 15.03
CA ALA A 159 -19.64 18.89 13.94
C ALA A 159 -19.39 20.03 12.92
N LYS A 160 -18.84 21.18 13.35
CA LYS A 160 -18.44 22.26 12.43
C LYS A 160 -17.29 21.83 11.52
N ILE A 161 -16.28 21.16 12.07
CA ILE A 161 -15.15 20.63 11.32
C ILE A 161 -15.66 19.58 10.32
N ALA A 162 -16.49 18.63 10.77
CA ALA A 162 -17.06 17.60 9.93
C ALA A 162 -17.95 18.19 8.80
N ALA A 163 -18.79 19.18 9.11
CA ALA A 163 -19.63 19.85 8.11
C ALA A 163 -18.80 20.58 7.04
N SER A 164 -17.64 21.15 7.42
CA SER A 164 -16.72 21.82 6.50
C SER A 164 -16.07 20.81 5.54
N VAL A 165 -15.31 19.85 6.05
CA VAL A 165 -14.51 18.95 5.22
C VAL A 165 -15.36 17.93 4.47
N LEU A 166 -16.38 17.35 5.12
CA LEU A 166 -17.28 16.39 4.44
C LEU A 166 -18.21 17.09 3.44
N GLY A 167 -18.53 18.38 3.66
CA GLY A 167 -19.25 19.20 2.71
C GLY A 167 -18.48 19.38 1.39
N GLN A 168 -17.17 19.68 1.47
CA GLN A 168 -16.32 19.75 0.28
C GLN A 168 -16.29 18.41 -0.48
N ALA A 169 -16.12 17.29 0.25
CA ALA A 169 -16.15 15.97 -0.36
C ALA A 169 -17.48 15.67 -1.05
N LEU A 170 -18.60 16.03 -0.44
CA LEU A 170 -19.94 15.87 -1.01
C LEU A 170 -20.12 16.67 -2.32
N ASP A 171 -19.62 17.89 -2.35
CA ASP A 171 -19.69 18.74 -3.54
C ASP A 171 -18.85 18.17 -4.69
N LEU A 172 -17.64 17.66 -4.41
CA LEU A 172 -16.81 16.96 -5.39
C LEU A 172 -17.51 15.72 -5.95
N LEU A 173 -18.10 14.89 -5.10
CA LEU A 173 -18.83 13.70 -5.53
C LEU A 173 -20.04 14.03 -6.41
N ARG A 174 -20.76 15.13 -6.12
CA ARG A 174 -21.88 15.63 -6.95
C ARG A 174 -21.41 16.10 -8.33
N GLU A 175 -20.17 16.56 -8.43
CA GLU A 175 -19.52 16.90 -9.69
C GLU A 175 -18.93 15.69 -10.43
N GLY A 176 -19.10 14.46 -9.90
CA GLY A 176 -18.50 13.24 -10.45
C GLY A 176 -16.99 13.16 -10.22
N LYS A 177 -16.49 13.76 -9.15
CA LYS A 177 -15.09 13.74 -8.76
C LYS A 177 -14.89 12.95 -7.46
N PRO A 178 -13.80 12.16 -7.33
CA PRO A 178 -13.57 11.35 -6.14
C PRO A 178 -13.22 12.18 -4.90
N ALA A 179 -13.59 11.67 -3.73
CA ALA A 179 -13.36 12.34 -2.46
C ALA A 179 -11.88 12.60 -2.12
N ARG A 180 -10.92 11.86 -2.73
CA ARG A 180 -9.47 12.08 -2.54
C ARG A 180 -8.98 13.44 -3.01
N LEU A 181 -9.77 14.17 -3.78
CA LEU A 181 -9.48 15.54 -4.20
C LEU A 181 -9.89 16.59 -3.15
N THR A 182 -10.46 16.18 -2.02
CA THR A 182 -10.72 17.08 -0.89
C THR A 182 -9.41 17.57 -0.29
N GLU A 183 -9.31 18.87 -0.04
CA GLU A 183 -8.15 19.50 0.59
C GLU A 183 -8.49 19.94 2.02
N PRO A 184 -8.20 19.13 3.05
CA PRO A 184 -8.38 19.53 4.44
C PRO A 184 -7.51 20.75 4.77
N LYS A 185 -8.07 21.74 5.47
CA LYS A 185 -7.41 23.02 5.79
C LYS A 185 -6.38 22.91 6.91
N ASP A 186 -6.58 21.95 7.81
CA ASP A 186 -5.76 21.75 9.00
C ASP A 186 -5.76 20.27 9.43
N GLU A 187 -5.01 19.97 10.49
CA GLU A 187 -4.88 18.60 11.03
C GLU A 187 -6.21 18.06 11.58
N ASP A 188 -7.08 18.91 12.10
CA ASP A 188 -8.38 18.49 12.61
C ASP A 188 -9.32 18.09 11.47
N GLU A 189 -9.39 18.87 10.38
CA GLU A 189 -10.12 18.48 9.17
C GLU A 189 -9.55 17.20 8.55
N ALA A 190 -8.21 17.06 8.47
CA ALA A 190 -7.57 15.86 7.94
C ALA A 190 -7.91 14.61 8.76
N ARG A 191 -7.91 14.72 10.09
CA ARG A 191 -8.31 13.65 11.01
C ARG A 191 -9.77 13.23 10.80
N VAL A 192 -10.68 14.20 10.77
CA VAL A 192 -12.12 13.95 10.57
C VAL A 192 -12.38 13.33 9.18
N PHE A 193 -11.70 13.81 8.14
CA PHE A 193 -11.79 13.27 6.80
C PHE A 193 -11.32 11.82 6.74
N HIS A 194 -10.17 11.51 7.34
CA HIS A 194 -9.66 10.14 7.44
C HIS A 194 -10.63 9.21 8.20
N GLN A 195 -11.19 9.68 9.33
CA GLN A 195 -12.18 8.93 10.11
C GLN A 195 -13.52 8.73 9.39
N ALA A 196 -13.78 9.50 8.35
CA ALA A 196 -14.99 9.34 7.54
C ALA A 196 -15.00 8.03 6.73
N GLN A 197 -13.83 7.42 6.51
CA GLN A 197 -13.65 6.13 5.83
C GLN A 197 -14.35 6.09 4.46
N LEU A 198 -14.21 7.17 3.70
CA LEU A 198 -14.75 7.24 2.34
C LEU A 198 -13.96 6.32 1.41
N LEU A 199 -14.67 5.62 0.53
CA LEU A 199 -14.06 4.66 -0.40
C LEU A 199 -13.16 5.36 -1.41
N THR A 200 -13.63 6.48 -1.95
CA THR A 200 -12.91 7.26 -2.96
C THR A 200 -11.91 8.27 -2.37
N SER A 201 -11.77 8.31 -1.04
CA SER A 201 -10.69 9.07 -0.39
C SER A 201 -9.36 8.32 -0.41
N LYS A 202 -9.39 7.01 -0.65
CA LYS A 202 -8.20 6.16 -0.65
C LYS A 202 -7.35 6.41 -1.90
N PRO A 203 -6.00 6.38 -1.77
CA PRO A 203 -5.10 6.43 -2.91
C PRO A 203 -5.27 5.19 -3.79
N VAL A 204 -5.05 5.35 -5.10
CA VAL A 204 -5.25 4.29 -6.10
C VAL A 204 -3.93 4.00 -6.82
N LEU A 205 -3.61 2.70 -6.94
CA LEU A 205 -2.58 2.16 -7.81
C LEU A 205 -3.26 1.40 -8.95
N TYR A 206 -3.05 1.81 -10.19
CA TYR A 206 -3.53 1.07 -11.36
C TYR A 206 -2.54 -0.04 -11.73
N VAL A 207 -3.03 -1.27 -11.84
CA VAL A 207 -2.26 -2.43 -12.28
C VAL A 207 -2.75 -2.86 -13.65
N CYS A 208 -1.96 -2.58 -14.68
CA CYS A 208 -2.22 -2.97 -16.06
C CYS A 208 -1.83 -4.42 -16.26
N ASN A 209 -2.79 -5.35 -16.23
CA ASN A 209 -2.54 -6.75 -16.56
C ASN A 209 -2.47 -6.91 -18.06
N VAL A 210 -1.29 -7.28 -18.60
CA VAL A 210 -0.99 -7.43 -20.01
C VAL A 210 -0.66 -8.89 -20.35
N ASP A 211 -0.59 -9.22 -21.65
CA ASP A 211 -0.05 -10.49 -22.11
C ASP A 211 1.46 -10.59 -21.83
N GLU A 212 1.99 -11.81 -21.85
CA GLU A 212 3.39 -12.12 -21.54
C GLU A 212 4.37 -11.32 -22.41
N GLY A 213 4.10 -11.20 -23.71
CA GLY A 213 4.93 -10.45 -24.65
C GLY A 213 5.01 -8.95 -24.39
N ASP A 214 4.05 -8.39 -23.62
CA ASP A 214 3.97 -6.98 -23.30
C ASP A 214 4.47 -6.66 -21.88
N ALA A 215 4.89 -7.66 -21.10
CA ALA A 215 5.23 -7.51 -19.68
C ALA A 215 6.38 -6.54 -19.41
N ALA A 216 7.36 -6.44 -20.33
CA ALA A 216 8.52 -5.56 -20.19
C ALA A 216 8.21 -4.09 -20.49
N HIS A 217 7.37 -3.83 -21.49
CA HIS A 217 7.20 -2.47 -22.04
C HIS A 217 5.76 -1.96 -22.03
N GLY A 218 4.80 -2.83 -21.70
CA GLY A 218 3.37 -2.53 -21.85
C GLY A 218 2.93 -2.48 -23.31
N ASN A 219 1.70 -1.99 -23.52
CA ASN A 219 1.09 -1.88 -24.84
C ASN A 219 0.22 -0.60 -24.94
N ALA A 220 -0.48 -0.43 -26.07
CA ALA A 220 -1.33 0.75 -26.30
C ALA A 220 -2.46 0.91 -25.26
N LEU A 221 -2.99 -0.19 -24.71
CA LEU A 221 -4.02 -0.14 -23.67
C LEU A 221 -3.43 0.32 -22.33
N SER A 222 -2.30 -0.24 -21.92
CA SER A 222 -1.62 0.17 -20.70
C SER A 222 -1.14 1.62 -20.78
N ALA A 223 -0.66 2.09 -21.94
CA ALA A 223 -0.24 3.47 -22.14
C ALA A 223 -1.38 4.47 -21.83
N ARG A 224 -2.62 4.17 -22.22
CA ARG A 224 -3.81 4.99 -21.87
C ARG A 224 -4.05 5.04 -20.37
N VAL A 225 -3.81 3.94 -19.65
CA VAL A 225 -3.93 3.89 -18.19
C VAL A 225 -2.85 4.75 -17.52
N PHE A 226 -1.61 4.72 -18.02
CA PHE A 226 -0.54 5.59 -17.52
C PHE A 226 -0.87 7.08 -17.68
N GLU A 227 -1.46 7.47 -18.83
CA GLU A 227 -1.91 8.86 -19.04
C GLU A 227 -3.03 9.24 -18.04
N LYS A 228 -4.02 8.35 -17.81
CA LYS A 228 -5.05 8.56 -16.80
C LYS A 228 -4.44 8.71 -15.41
N ALA A 229 -3.57 7.78 -15.00
CA ALA A 229 -2.91 7.82 -13.70
C ALA A 229 -2.15 9.15 -13.50
N LYS A 230 -1.38 9.56 -14.50
CA LYS A 230 -0.66 10.85 -14.47
C LYS A 230 -1.59 12.05 -14.31
N ALA A 231 -2.72 12.06 -15.03
CA ALA A 231 -3.70 13.15 -14.93
C ALA A 231 -4.36 13.23 -13.55
N GLU A 232 -4.48 12.11 -12.83
CA GLU A 232 -5.07 12.01 -11.50
C GLU A 232 -4.06 12.11 -10.35
N GLY A 233 -2.76 12.20 -10.67
CA GLY A 233 -1.69 12.13 -9.67
C GLY A 233 -1.59 10.75 -9.00
N ALA A 234 -2.07 9.70 -9.67
CA ALA A 234 -1.98 8.31 -9.26
C ALA A 234 -0.75 7.63 -9.88
N GLU A 235 -0.43 6.42 -9.39
CA GLU A 235 0.63 5.57 -9.95
C GLU A 235 0.01 4.45 -10.81
N ALA A 236 0.78 3.97 -11.79
CA ALA A 236 0.42 2.80 -12.60
C ALA A 236 1.61 1.87 -12.79
N VAL A 237 1.37 0.57 -12.86
CA VAL A 237 2.38 -0.47 -13.11
C VAL A 237 1.87 -1.47 -14.14
N VAL A 238 2.80 -2.04 -14.93
CA VAL A 238 2.51 -3.14 -15.84
C VAL A 238 2.84 -4.47 -15.16
N VAL A 239 1.96 -5.45 -15.27
CA VAL A 239 2.13 -6.82 -14.75
C VAL A 239 1.57 -7.81 -15.77
N SER A 240 2.18 -8.97 -15.93
CA SER A 240 1.52 -10.12 -16.54
C SER A 240 1.19 -11.13 -15.45
N ALA A 241 -0.09 -11.27 -15.14
CA ALA A 241 -0.53 -12.22 -14.11
C ALA A 241 -0.19 -13.67 -14.46
N ALA A 242 -0.06 -14.00 -15.75
CA ALA A 242 0.40 -15.33 -16.23
C ALA A 242 1.86 -15.56 -15.86
N ILE A 243 2.76 -14.63 -16.16
CA ILE A 243 4.18 -14.70 -15.77
C ILE A 243 4.33 -14.80 -14.26
N GLU A 244 3.58 -13.99 -13.48
CA GLU A 244 3.66 -14.03 -12.02
C GLU A 244 3.24 -15.39 -11.45
N ALA A 245 2.20 -16.01 -12.01
CA ALA A 245 1.77 -17.34 -11.61
C ALA A 245 2.82 -18.42 -11.93
N GLU A 246 3.53 -18.30 -13.04
CA GLU A 246 4.62 -19.20 -13.41
C GLU A 246 5.82 -19.05 -12.47
N ILE A 247 6.27 -17.81 -12.24
CA ILE A 247 7.38 -17.49 -11.32
C ILE A 247 7.08 -17.96 -9.89
N ALA A 248 5.85 -17.86 -9.42
CA ALA A 248 5.47 -18.28 -8.08
C ALA A 248 5.77 -19.77 -7.81
N THR A 249 5.60 -20.62 -8.83
CA THR A 249 5.83 -22.07 -8.76
C THR A 249 7.26 -22.50 -9.11
N MET A 250 8.08 -21.60 -9.66
CA MET A 250 9.43 -21.86 -10.16
C MET A 250 10.47 -21.95 -9.04
N ASP A 251 11.52 -22.74 -9.22
CA ASP A 251 12.66 -22.77 -8.31
C ASP A 251 13.31 -21.36 -8.20
N PRO A 252 13.56 -20.85 -6.98
CA PRO A 252 14.18 -19.54 -6.80
C PRO A 252 15.51 -19.34 -7.56
N ALA A 253 16.27 -20.40 -7.80
CA ALA A 253 17.53 -20.32 -8.54
C ALA A 253 17.34 -20.05 -10.04
N GLU A 254 16.21 -20.42 -10.61
CA GLU A 254 15.89 -20.30 -12.05
C GLU A 254 15.19 -18.97 -12.37
N ARG A 255 14.57 -18.33 -11.36
CA ARG A 255 13.77 -17.10 -11.54
C ARG A 255 14.53 -15.95 -12.20
N GLY A 256 15.81 -15.77 -11.84
CA GLY A 256 16.64 -14.70 -12.39
C GLY A 256 16.93 -14.87 -13.88
N GLU A 257 17.19 -16.08 -14.34
CA GLU A 257 17.42 -16.39 -15.76
C GLU A 257 16.13 -16.21 -16.57
N PHE A 258 15.02 -16.72 -16.06
CA PHE A 258 13.69 -16.57 -16.66
C PHE A 258 13.28 -15.08 -16.83
N LEU A 259 13.47 -14.26 -15.79
CA LEU A 259 13.21 -12.81 -15.87
C LEU A 259 14.10 -12.15 -16.94
N ALA A 260 15.38 -12.50 -16.99
CA ALA A 260 16.31 -11.94 -17.97
C ALA A 260 15.93 -12.31 -19.40
N GLU A 261 15.47 -13.53 -19.65
CA GLU A 261 14.96 -13.97 -20.98
C GLU A 261 13.74 -13.16 -21.43
N LEU A 262 12.89 -12.73 -20.47
CA LEU A 262 11.74 -11.87 -20.71
C LEU A 262 12.09 -10.37 -20.78
N GLY A 263 13.35 -10.00 -20.57
CA GLY A 263 13.80 -8.61 -20.51
C GLY A 263 13.31 -7.86 -19.26
N LEU A 264 13.05 -8.59 -18.18
CA LEU A 264 12.59 -8.05 -16.91
C LEU A 264 13.75 -8.03 -15.90
N GLU A 265 13.90 -6.91 -15.16
CA GLU A 265 14.87 -6.79 -14.06
C GLU A 265 14.30 -7.31 -12.74
N GLU A 266 12.98 -7.24 -12.57
CA GLU A 266 12.25 -7.69 -11.38
C GLU A 266 10.85 -8.19 -11.75
N THR A 267 10.20 -8.90 -10.85
CA THR A 267 8.83 -9.38 -11.03
C THR A 267 7.83 -8.22 -11.05
N GLY A 268 6.71 -8.39 -11.74
CA GLY A 268 5.60 -7.43 -11.68
C GLY A 268 5.04 -7.27 -10.26
N LEU A 269 5.04 -8.36 -9.48
CA LEU A 269 4.65 -8.31 -8.07
C LEU A 269 5.59 -7.44 -7.24
N ALA A 270 6.90 -7.50 -7.44
CA ALA A 270 7.85 -6.62 -6.76
C ALA A 270 7.55 -5.14 -7.08
N ARG A 271 7.23 -4.84 -8.34
CA ARG A 271 6.79 -3.49 -8.77
C ARG A 271 5.50 -3.05 -8.08
N VAL A 272 4.50 -3.93 -7.99
CA VAL A 272 3.22 -3.64 -7.29
C VAL A 272 3.46 -3.37 -5.79
N ILE A 273 4.29 -4.18 -5.14
CA ILE A 273 4.63 -4.03 -3.71
C ILE A 273 5.34 -2.69 -3.49
N THR A 274 6.36 -2.38 -4.29
CA THR A 274 7.12 -1.12 -4.19
C THR A 274 6.25 0.09 -4.48
N ALA A 275 5.39 0.02 -5.51
CA ALA A 275 4.47 1.09 -5.83
C ALA A 275 3.40 1.29 -4.74
N GLY A 276 2.85 0.20 -4.17
CA GLY A 276 1.92 0.26 -3.04
C GLY A 276 2.54 0.89 -1.80
N TYR A 277 3.78 0.54 -1.51
CA TYR A 277 4.55 1.10 -0.40
C TYR A 277 4.74 2.63 -0.55
N LYS A 278 5.14 3.07 -1.75
CA LYS A 278 5.29 4.49 -2.09
C LYS A 278 3.94 5.22 -2.06
N LEU A 279 2.87 4.61 -2.61
CA LEU A 279 1.53 5.16 -2.63
C LEU A 279 1.00 5.49 -1.22
N LEU A 280 1.27 4.61 -0.27
CA LEU A 280 0.91 4.77 1.14
C LEU A 280 1.85 5.73 1.88
N LYS A 281 2.81 6.35 1.19
CA LYS A 281 3.84 7.23 1.77
C LYS A 281 4.56 6.55 2.96
N LEU A 282 4.96 5.30 2.75
CA LEU A 282 5.69 4.52 3.71
C LEU A 282 7.20 4.62 3.46
N GLN A 283 7.97 4.45 4.51
CA GLN A 283 9.42 4.35 4.47
C GLN A 283 9.91 3.30 5.46
N THR A 284 11.13 2.84 5.26
CA THR A 284 11.74 1.78 6.06
C THR A 284 12.83 2.33 6.96
N PHE A 285 12.82 1.94 8.22
CA PHE A 285 13.97 2.02 9.11
C PHE A 285 14.39 0.62 9.56
N PHE A 286 15.60 0.50 10.06
CA PHE A 286 16.17 -0.78 10.45
C PHE A 286 16.56 -0.81 11.93
N THR A 287 16.40 -1.99 12.53
CA THR A 287 17.08 -2.34 13.78
C THR A 287 18.09 -3.44 13.47
N VAL A 288 19.32 -3.25 13.93
CA VAL A 288 20.44 -4.14 13.58
C VAL A 288 21.09 -4.67 14.85
N GLY A 289 21.27 -5.99 14.91
CA GLY A 289 21.92 -6.65 16.02
C GLY A 289 22.37 -8.08 15.69
N PRO A 290 23.18 -8.72 16.54
CA PRO A 290 23.71 -10.06 16.27
C PRO A 290 22.62 -11.15 16.24
N LYS A 291 21.50 -10.96 16.92
CA LYS A 291 20.37 -11.91 16.90
C LYS A 291 19.55 -11.77 15.64
N GLU A 292 19.23 -10.53 15.26
CA GLU A 292 18.42 -10.23 14.09
C GLU A 292 18.72 -8.84 13.53
N THR A 293 18.60 -8.73 12.23
CA THR A 293 18.43 -7.45 11.51
C THR A 293 17.03 -7.43 10.95
N ARG A 294 16.29 -6.35 11.24
CA ARG A 294 14.88 -6.24 10.89
C ARG A 294 14.54 -4.90 10.25
N ALA A 295 13.74 -4.96 9.18
CA ALA A 295 13.12 -3.80 8.56
C ALA A 295 11.77 -3.51 9.23
N TRP A 296 11.49 -2.23 9.45
CA TRP A 296 10.27 -1.72 10.04
C TRP A 296 9.66 -0.66 9.15
N THR A 297 8.34 -0.68 9.03
CA THR A 297 7.60 0.30 8.24
C THR A 297 7.11 1.44 9.11
N VAL A 298 7.25 2.66 8.60
CA VAL A 298 6.71 3.87 9.22
C VAL A 298 6.25 4.85 8.13
N HIS A 299 5.29 5.71 8.43
CA HIS A 299 4.94 6.78 7.49
C HIS A 299 6.06 7.79 7.31
N VAL A 300 6.21 8.30 6.09
CA VAL A 300 7.08 9.44 5.81
C VAL A 300 6.66 10.62 6.70
N GLY A 301 7.64 11.23 7.37
CA GLY A 301 7.40 12.31 8.31
C GLY A 301 7.16 11.87 9.76
N ALA A 302 7.13 10.56 10.03
CA ALA A 302 7.00 10.06 11.39
C ALA A 302 8.19 10.45 12.27
N LYS A 303 7.90 10.79 13.52
CA LYS A 303 8.92 11.12 14.53
C LYS A 303 9.45 9.86 15.21
N ALA A 304 10.63 9.95 15.81
CA ALA A 304 11.30 8.84 16.48
C ALA A 304 10.43 8.09 17.53
N PRO A 305 9.58 8.73 18.37
CA PRO A 305 8.67 8.02 19.26
C PRO A 305 7.65 7.15 18.50
N GLN A 306 7.10 7.65 17.37
CA GLN A 306 6.17 6.90 16.55
C GLN A 306 6.85 5.67 15.92
N ALA A 307 8.07 5.81 15.40
CA ALA A 307 8.86 4.68 14.92
C ALA A 307 9.17 3.65 16.01
N ALA A 308 9.43 4.10 17.23
CA ALA A 308 9.58 3.22 18.39
C ALA A 308 8.27 2.46 18.68
N GLY A 309 7.12 3.10 18.47
CA GLY A 309 5.77 2.53 18.61
C GLY A 309 5.50 1.36 17.66
N GLU A 310 6.07 1.38 16.46
CA GLU A 310 5.96 0.27 15.49
C GLU A 310 6.63 -1.01 16.02
N ILE A 311 7.62 -0.88 16.90
CA ILE A 311 8.25 -2.02 17.56
C ILE A 311 7.39 -2.51 18.73
N HIS A 312 7.02 -1.58 19.62
CA HIS A 312 6.15 -1.84 20.75
C HIS A 312 5.58 -0.54 21.34
N THR A 313 4.32 -0.55 21.75
CA THR A 313 3.65 0.62 22.34
C THR A 313 4.35 1.18 23.59
N ASP A 314 5.02 0.33 24.36
CA ASP A 314 5.79 0.78 25.53
C ASP A 314 7.05 1.54 25.12
N PHE A 315 7.63 1.25 23.96
CA PHE A 315 8.79 1.99 23.44
C PHE A 315 8.40 3.42 23.07
N GLU A 316 7.21 3.61 22.51
CA GLU A 316 6.66 4.94 22.23
C GLU A 316 6.41 5.73 23.53
N LYS A 317 5.69 5.12 24.49
CA LYS A 317 5.33 5.75 25.76
C LYS A 317 6.54 6.10 26.61
N GLY A 318 7.49 5.17 26.68
CA GLY A 318 8.71 5.30 27.46
C GLY A 318 9.89 5.93 26.72
N PHE A 319 9.69 6.45 25.50
CA PHE A 319 10.77 6.94 24.64
C PHE A 319 11.64 7.99 25.33
N ILE A 320 12.95 7.77 25.31
CA ILE A 320 13.98 8.69 25.83
C ILE A 320 14.73 9.32 24.66
N ARG A 321 15.35 8.50 23.80
CA ARG A 321 16.11 8.92 22.63
C ARG A 321 16.28 7.76 21.63
N ALA A 322 16.63 8.10 20.38
CA ALA A 322 17.06 7.16 19.36
C ALA A 322 18.56 7.37 19.07
N GLU A 323 19.35 6.30 19.14
CA GLU A 323 20.70 6.27 18.62
C GLU A 323 20.57 5.93 17.12
N THR A 324 21.00 6.86 16.26
CA THR A 324 20.67 6.87 14.83
C THR A 324 21.94 6.88 13.98
N ILE A 325 22.04 5.98 13.00
CA ILE A 325 23.09 5.95 11.99
C ILE A 325 22.40 5.87 10.62
N ALA A 326 22.78 6.75 9.69
CA ALA A 326 22.27 6.64 8.33
C ALA A 326 22.80 5.36 7.66
N PHE A 327 22.00 4.70 6.83
CA PHE A 327 22.38 3.47 6.12
C PHE A 327 23.75 3.59 5.43
N ALA A 328 23.96 4.67 4.66
CA ALA A 328 25.21 4.88 3.94
C ALA A 328 26.44 4.95 4.87
N ASP A 329 26.30 5.63 6.01
CA ASP A 329 27.37 5.72 7.02
C ASP A 329 27.61 4.35 7.69
N TYR A 330 26.54 3.58 7.97
CA TYR A 330 26.65 2.25 8.55
C TYR A 330 27.44 1.28 7.65
N ILE A 331 27.15 1.31 6.33
CA ILE A 331 27.84 0.48 5.35
C ILE A 331 29.30 0.94 5.18
N ALA A 332 29.53 2.23 4.96
CA ALA A 332 30.86 2.78 4.71
C ALA A 332 31.83 2.56 5.90
N LEU A 333 31.30 2.64 7.10
CA LEU A 333 32.07 2.54 8.35
C LEU A 333 32.02 1.14 8.98
N LYS A 334 31.47 0.16 8.27
CA LYS A 334 31.42 -1.25 8.65
C LYS A 334 30.74 -1.50 10.00
N GLY A 335 29.64 -0.80 10.26
CA GLY A 335 28.79 -1.05 11.41
C GLY A 335 28.82 0.03 12.49
N GLU A 336 28.16 -0.28 13.62
CA GLU A 336 27.93 0.67 14.71
C GLU A 336 29.24 1.21 15.33
N SER A 337 30.24 0.34 15.55
CA SER A 337 31.52 0.76 16.18
C SER A 337 32.23 1.78 15.31
N GLY A 338 32.39 1.50 14.00
CA GLY A 338 33.06 2.43 13.09
C GLY A 338 32.27 3.75 12.94
N ALA A 339 30.94 3.69 12.92
CA ALA A 339 30.11 4.88 12.88
C ALA A 339 30.23 5.72 14.16
N ARG A 340 30.35 5.07 15.32
CA ARG A 340 30.59 5.74 16.61
C ARG A 340 31.96 6.43 16.64
N ASP A 341 33.01 5.73 16.24
CA ASP A 341 34.38 6.25 16.25
C ASP A 341 34.55 7.43 15.27
N ALA A 342 33.78 7.41 14.16
CA ALA A 342 33.72 8.49 13.16
C ALA A 342 32.74 9.64 13.53
N GLY A 343 32.07 9.58 14.69
CA GLY A 343 31.10 10.59 15.10
C GLY A 343 29.81 10.62 14.28
N LYS A 344 29.48 9.50 13.60
CA LYS A 344 28.27 9.36 12.77
C LYS A 344 27.08 8.73 13.50
N LEU A 345 27.29 8.19 14.70
CA LEU A 345 26.22 7.77 15.59
C LEU A 345 25.67 9.01 16.30
N ARG A 346 24.46 9.40 15.94
CA ARG A 346 23.75 10.56 16.46
C ARG A 346 22.82 10.15 17.59
N SER A 347 22.60 11.04 18.54
CA SER A 347 21.60 10.86 19.60
C SER A 347 20.44 11.82 19.35
N GLU A 348 19.31 11.28 18.92
CA GLU A 348 18.14 12.04 18.46
C GLU A 348 17.01 12.03 19.50
N GLY A 349 16.35 13.17 19.66
CA GLY A 349 15.25 13.36 20.59
C GLY A 349 13.87 13.07 19.98
N LYS A 350 12.81 13.46 20.72
CA LYS A 350 11.41 13.19 20.36
C LYS A 350 10.96 13.86 19.06
N ASP A 351 11.59 14.95 18.66
CA ASP A 351 11.20 15.70 17.46
C ASP A 351 11.96 15.29 16.19
N TYR A 352 12.86 14.30 16.30
CA TYR A 352 13.56 13.78 15.16
C TYR A 352 12.60 13.10 14.19
N VAL A 353 12.61 13.55 12.93
CA VAL A 353 11.86 12.94 11.84
C VAL A 353 12.73 11.83 11.23
N VAL A 354 12.25 10.60 11.36
CA VAL A 354 12.94 9.41 10.84
C VAL A 354 13.12 9.53 9.33
N GLN A 355 14.31 9.16 8.85
CA GLN A 355 14.63 9.14 7.43
C GLN A 355 14.62 7.71 6.90
N ASP A 356 14.29 7.55 5.60
CA ASP A 356 14.35 6.25 4.96
C ASP A 356 15.77 5.67 5.00
N GLY A 357 15.90 4.45 5.52
CA GLY A 357 17.18 3.77 5.68
C GLY A 357 17.89 4.04 7.00
N ASP A 358 17.34 4.80 7.92
CA ASP A 358 17.93 4.98 9.24
C ASP A 358 18.07 3.65 9.98
N VAL A 359 19.25 3.42 10.56
CA VAL A 359 19.49 2.33 11.52
C VAL A 359 19.29 2.90 12.92
N LEU A 360 18.26 2.42 13.63
CA LEU A 360 17.80 2.98 14.89
C LEU A 360 17.97 2.01 16.05
N LEU A 361 18.45 2.51 17.18
CA LEU A 361 18.44 1.83 18.48
C LEU A 361 17.71 2.72 19.49
N PHE A 362 16.52 2.33 19.90
CA PHE A 362 15.70 3.09 20.83
C PHE A 362 16.13 2.86 22.28
N ARG A 363 16.24 3.94 23.05
CA ARG A 363 16.38 3.94 24.50
C ARG A 363 15.06 4.42 25.10
N PHE A 364 14.50 3.59 25.96
CA PHE A 364 13.20 3.82 26.58
C PHE A 364 13.23 3.38 28.05
N ASN A 365 12.29 3.90 28.83
CA ASN A 365 12.07 3.50 30.21
C ASN A 365 10.61 3.04 30.34
N VAL A 366 10.40 1.86 30.94
CA VAL A 366 9.08 1.27 31.16
C VAL A 366 8.65 1.48 32.60
#